data_ec8fb70d34f51166542cb4f838a1d0e1
#
_entry.id   ec8fb70d34f51166542cb4f838a1d0e1
#
_cell.length_a   1.000
_cell.length_b   1.000
_cell.length_c   1.000
_cell.angle_alpha   90.00
_cell.angle_beta   90.00
_cell.angle_gamma   90.00
#
_symmetry.space_group_name_H-M   'P 1'
#
loop_
_entity.id
_entity.type
_entity.pdbx_description
1 polymer ?
#
loop_
_entity_poly.entity_id
_entity_poly.type
_entity_poly.pdbx_seq_one_letter_code
_entity_poly.pdbx_strand_id
1 'polypeptide(L)'
;MRTTLKQVADDTGLSIATVSRALRRNRRRYSKNEEKIYASARKLGYPFIGELDGKEQLTIALVSEVHQGEFYSSLFNGFYNSSKNSESDIVFVNLAKYSDDPVQHIINLSKKYSGICLFLPNLEKIDYKRIRQGVGKYPIISLSPMKNPTIDTVSFDSYSGGYMIAKHFEELNYKNFGIISGPGDAVDAVFRKNGFVDHINEKKDLNLVWEYKGDFSSESGREAFIDYKHKNISNIAIFGCNDHTCFGFMKSALESGSQIPKDFIIAGFDNLSFCETFTPELTSVATDFDILGKRAIRTIENMVNDSNEIIRQFSMIPVEIIIRSSTQT
;
A
#
# COMPACT_ATOMS: atom_id res chain seq x y z
N MET A 1 -3.90 -0.52 52.13
CA MET A 1 -4.85 0.60 51.85
C MET A 1 -4.72 0.95 50.38
N ARG A 2 -5.82 1.18 49.70
CA ARG A 2 -5.80 1.54 48.26
C ARG A 2 -5.44 3.01 48.13
N THR A 3 -4.40 3.35 47.36
CA THR A 3 -3.96 4.73 47.11
C THR A 3 -5.07 5.55 46.42
N THR A 4 -5.26 6.78 46.85
CA THR A 4 -6.33 7.67 46.34
C THR A 4 -5.77 8.82 45.54
N LEU A 5 -6.60 9.42 44.66
CA LEU A 5 -6.25 10.65 43.91
C LEU A 5 -5.77 11.78 44.82
N LYS A 6 -6.30 11.86 46.05
CA LYS A 6 -5.91 12.88 47.03
C LYS A 6 -4.46 12.69 47.46
N GLN A 7 -4.00 11.45 47.72
CA GLN A 7 -2.62 11.18 48.10
C GLN A 7 -1.64 11.53 46.99
N VAL A 8 -1.99 11.30 45.70
CA VAL A 8 -1.17 11.71 44.57
C VAL A 8 -1.15 13.26 44.43
N ALA A 9 -2.27 13.91 44.69
CA ALA A 9 -2.37 15.36 44.69
C ALA A 9 -1.50 16.00 45.79
N ASP A 10 -1.53 15.43 47.00
CA ASP A 10 -0.76 15.86 48.14
C ASP A 10 0.78 15.69 47.89
N ASP A 11 1.21 14.51 47.35
CA ASP A 11 2.62 14.22 47.02
C ASP A 11 3.16 15.12 45.86
N THR A 12 2.31 15.53 44.94
CA THR A 12 2.71 16.39 43.80
C THR A 12 2.58 17.88 44.08
N GLY A 13 1.82 18.27 45.09
CA GLY A 13 1.49 19.67 45.39
C GLY A 13 0.51 20.29 44.39
N LEU A 14 -0.27 19.44 43.68
CA LEU A 14 -1.25 19.85 42.65
C LEU A 14 -2.67 19.62 43.12
N SER A 15 -3.66 20.30 42.49
CA SER A 15 -5.05 20.09 42.83
C SER A 15 -5.53 18.68 42.40
N ILE A 16 -6.47 18.07 43.15
CA ILE A 16 -7.08 16.79 42.81
C ILE A 16 -7.68 16.83 41.41
N ALA A 17 -8.27 17.97 41.00
CA ALA A 17 -8.83 18.14 39.67
C ALA A 17 -7.76 18.11 38.57
N THR A 18 -6.57 18.68 38.83
CA THR A 18 -5.42 18.62 37.93
C THR A 18 -4.88 17.20 37.79
N VAL A 19 -4.70 16.50 38.92
CA VAL A 19 -4.26 15.09 38.96
C VAL A 19 -5.26 14.19 38.25
N SER A 20 -6.55 14.30 38.58
CA SER A 20 -7.62 13.52 37.93
C SER A 20 -7.67 13.77 36.41
N ARG A 21 -7.51 15.01 35.99
CA ARG A 21 -7.51 15.38 34.57
C ARG A 21 -6.27 14.81 33.86
N ALA A 22 -5.11 14.86 34.47
CA ALA A 22 -3.88 14.30 33.94
C ALA A 22 -4.00 12.76 33.79
N LEU A 23 -4.42 12.07 34.85
CA LEU A 23 -4.56 10.60 34.85
C LEU A 23 -5.69 10.05 33.96
N ARG A 24 -6.65 10.91 33.55
CA ARG A 24 -7.71 10.55 32.57
C ARG A 24 -7.33 10.85 31.12
N ARG A 25 -6.27 11.65 30.91
CA ARG A 25 -5.84 12.04 29.56
C ARG A 25 -4.80 11.07 29.05
N ASN A 26 -5.15 10.32 28.04
CA ASN A 26 -4.23 9.54 27.23
C ASN A 26 -3.50 10.50 26.27
N ARG A 27 -2.27 10.94 26.60
CA ARG A 27 -1.47 11.85 25.78
C ARG A 27 -0.07 11.29 25.57
N ARG A 28 0.45 11.42 24.35
CA ARG A 28 1.77 10.96 23.93
C ARG A 28 2.95 11.77 24.47
N ARG A 29 2.74 12.96 25.00
CA ARG A 29 3.74 13.80 25.65
C ARG A 29 3.15 14.38 26.90
N TYR A 30 3.85 14.17 27.99
CA TYR A 30 3.50 14.73 29.27
C TYR A 30 4.15 16.09 29.45
N SER A 31 3.41 17.07 29.92
CA SER A 31 4.00 18.29 30.48
C SER A 31 4.81 17.95 31.72
N LYS A 32 5.75 18.82 32.14
CA LYS A 32 6.51 18.62 33.39
C LYS A 32 5.62 18.32 34.59
N ASN A 33 4.41 18.87 34.64
CA ASN A 33 3.45 18.59 35.72
C ASN A 33 2.81 17.20 35.57
N GLU A 34 2.53 16.77 34.37
CA GLU A 34 1.99 15.42 34.12
C GLU A 34 3.05 14.36 34.42
N GLU A 35 4.31 14.53 34.02
CA GLU A 35 5.43 13.64 34.40
C GLU A 35 5.55 13.51 35.93
N LYS A 36 5.43 14.63 36.66
CA LYS A 36 5.45 14.64 38.12
C LYS A 36 4.26 13.87 38.70
N ILE A 37 3.07 14.02 38.15
CA ILE A 37 1.87 13.28 38.57
C ILE A 37 2.04 11.78 38.34
N TYR A 38 2.53 11.36 37.17
CA TYR A 38 2.72 9.93 36.88
C TYR A 38 3.81 9.33 37.72
N ALA A 39 4.93 10.01 37.96
CA ALA A 39 6.00 9.55 38.85
C ALA A 39 5.49 9.34 40.29
N SER A 40 4.72 10.29 40.83
CA SER A 40 4.12 10.21 42.14
C SER A 40 3.10 9.08 42.24
N ALA A 41 2.25 8.95 41.24
CA ALA A 41 1.22 7.93 41.21
C ALA A 41 1.83 6.51 41.15
N ARG A 42 2.96 6.30 40.41
CA ARG A 42 3.75 5.05 40.43
C ARG A 42 4.34 4.79 41.82
N LYS A 43 5.04 5.77 42.36
CA LYS A 43 5.66 5.68 43.70
C LYS A 43 4.65 5.25 44.77
N LEU A 44 3.42 5.75 44.68
CA LEU A 44 2.37 5.49 45.66
C LEU A 44 1.52 4.24 45.36
N GLY A 45 1.74 3.57 44.22
CA GLY A 45 0.98 2.39 43.82
C GLY A 45 -0.50 2.70 43.51
N TYR A 46 -0.76 3.80 42.81
CA TYR A 46 -2.13 4.17 42.41
C TYR A 46 -2.70 3.13 41.41
N PRO A 47 -3.86 2.52 41.65
CA PRO A 47 -4.27 1.26 41.02
C PRO A 47 -4.53 1.31 39.52
N PHE A 48 -4.57 2.47 38.89
CA PHE A 48 -4.78 2.62 37.44
C PHE A 48 -3.46 2.87 36.67
N ILE A 49 -2.30 2.75 37.31
CA ILE A 49 -0.98 2.99 36.66
C ILE A 49 -0.37 1.69 36.13
N GLY A 50 -0.77 0.53 36.63
CA GLY A 50 -0.31 -0.75 36.09
C GLY A 50 -0.65 -1.01 34.64
N GLU A 51 -1.64 -0.30 34.07
CA GLU A 51 -1.97 -0.33 32.64
C GLU A 51 -1.17 0.71 31.82
N LEU A 52 -0.39 1.59 32.46
CA LEU A 52 0.37 2.69 31.83
C LEU A 52 1.88 2.44 31.77
N ASP A 53 2.38 1.33 32.32
CA ASP A 53 3.80 0.93 32.25
C ASP A 53 4.17 0.17 30.97
N GLY A 54 3.20 -0.17 30.11
CA GLY A 54 3.47 -0.51 28.73
C GLY A 54 3.74 0.76 27.92
N LYS A 55 4.79 0.82 27.13
CA LYS A 55 4.86 1.73 25.98
C LYS A 55 3.47 1.70 25.33
N GLU A 56 2.80 2.86 25.22
CA GLU A 56 1.48 2.89 24.57
C GLU A 56 1.60 2.20 23.23
N GLN A 57 0.97 1.05 23.10
CA GLN A 57 0.92 0.31 21.86
C GLN A 57 0.28 1.20 20.81
N LEU A 58 1.06 1.54 19.77
CA LEU A 58 0.57 2.40 18.73
C LEU A 58 -0.52 1.67 17.95
N THR A 59 -1.64 2.34 17.72
CA THR A 59 -2.69 1.81 16.84
C THR A 59 -2.63 2.53 15.51
N ILE A 60 -2.22 1.83 14.46
CA ILE A 60 -2.08 2.36 13.10
C ILE A 60 -3.28 1.90 12.27
N ALA A 61 -3.98 2.84 11.63
CA ALA A 61 -5.06 2.53 10.70
C ALA A 61 -4.51 2.32 9.29
N LEU A 62 -4.75 1.15 8.70
CA LEU A 62 -4.63 0.94 7.26
C LEU A 62 -6.00 1.22 6.63
N VAL A 63 -6.07 2.32 5.88
CA VAL A 63 -7.30 2.82 5.24
C VAL A 63 -7.27 2.50 3.76
N SER A 64 -8.29 1.81 3.28
CA SER A 64 -8.43 1.43 1.87
C SER A 64 -9.90 1.34 1.47
N GLU A 65 -10.19 1.48 0.20
CA GLU A 65 -11.41 0.95 -0.41
C GLU A 65 -11.16 -0.51 -0.76
N VAL A 66 -11.87 -1.41 -0.06
CA VAL A 66 -11.66 -2.84 -0.24
C VAL A 66 -12.53 -3.35 -1.38
N HIS A 67 -11.89 -3.85 -2.41
CA HIS A 67 -12.52 -4.56 -3.52
C HIS A 67 -12.27 -6.07 -3.39
N GLN A 68 -13.00 -6.87 -4.14
CA GLN A 68 -12.78 -8.32 -4.20
C GLN A 68 -11.43 -8.62 -4.88
N GLY A 69 -10.74 -9.65 -4.39
CA GLY A 69 -9.51 -10.14 -4.97
C GLY A 69 -8.39 -10.38 -3.96
N GLU A 70 -7.43 -11.20 -4.36
CA GLU A 70 -6.32 -11.63 -3.52
C GLU A 70 -5.36 -10.47 -3.15
N PHE A 71 -5.26 -9.44 -4.01
CA PHE A 71 -4.39 -8.29 -3.76
C PHE A 71 -4.63 -7.64 -2.38
N TYR A 72 -5.91 -7.40 -2.02
CA TYR A 72 -6.23 -6.77 -0.73
C TYR A 72 -5.97 -7.70 0.45
N SER A 73 -6.22 -9.00 0.30
CA SER A 73 -5.87 -9.96 1.35
C SER A 73 -4.36 -10.07 1.55
N SER A 74 -3.57 -10.01 0.48
CA SER A 74 -2.10 -10.00 0.53
C SER A 74 -1.58 -8.72 1.20
N LEU A 75 -2.13 -7.55 0.85
CA LEU A 75 -1.83 -6.29 1.52
C LEU A 75 -2.11 -6.36 3.03
N PHE A 76 -3.28 -6.87 3.42
CA PHE A 76 -3.66 -6.99 4.83
C PHE A 76 -2.78 -7.98 5.57
N ASN A 77 -2.46 -9.12 4.97
CA ASN A 77 -1.56 -10.13 5.54
C ASN A 77 -0.14 -9.57 5.73
N GLY A 78 0.39 -8.80 4.78
CA GLY A 78 1.69 -8.15 4.89
C GLY A 78 1.76 -7.20 6.08
N PHE A 79 0.72 -6.39 6.31
CA PHE A 79 0.63 -5.53 7.49
C PHE A 79 0.47 -6.33 8.78
N TYR A 80 -0.38 -7.37 8.79
CA TYR A 80 -0.56 -8.25 9.95
C TYR A 80 0.75 -8.97 10.32
N ASN A 81 1.46 -9.55 9.36
CA ASN A 81 2.74 -10.21 9.61
C ASN A 81 3.79 -9.25 10.14
N SER A 82 3.85 -8.04 9.58
CA SER A 82 4.77 -7.01 10.02
C SER A 82 4.48 -6.51 11.44
N SER A 83 3.21 -6.44 11.84
CA SER A 83 2.81 -6.01 13.19
C SER A 83 3.21 -7.00 14.29
N LYS A 84 3.33 -8.30 13.98
CA LYS A 84 3.78 -9.31 14.97
C LYS A 84 5.16 -9.02 15.57
N ASN A 85 6.01 -8.28 14.83
CA ASN A 85 7.36 -7.92 15.24
C ASN A 85 7.50 -6.42 15.54
N SER A 86 6.39 -5.70 15.71
CA SER A 86 6.35 -4.29 16.08
C SER A 86 5.58 -4.11 17.40
N GLU A 87 5.72 -2.94 18.01
CA GLU A 87 4.92 -2.54 19.18
C GLU A 87 3.59 -1.88 18.75
N SER A 88 3.16 -2.05 17.47
CA SER A 88 2.01 -1.37 16.88
C SER A 88 0.91 -2.35 16.52
N ASP A 89 -0.33 -2.04 16.89
CA ASP A 89 -1.53 -2.72 16.42
C ASP A 89 -1.98 -2.15 15.08
N ILE A 90 -2.46 -3.01 14.18
CA ILE A 90 -3.03 -2.60 12.90
C ILE A 90 -4.54 -2.74 12.91
N VAL A 91 -5.23 -1.67 12.54
CA VAL A 91 -6.68 -1.66 12.34
C VAL A 91 -6.99 -1.39 10.87
N PHE A 92 -7.76 -2.27 10.25
CA PHE A 92 -8.21 -2.08 8.87
C PHE A 92 -9.47 -1.24 8.85
N VAL A 93 -9.46 -0.16 8.04
CA VAL A 93 -10.60 0.73 7.86
C VAL A 93 -11.01 0.74 6.39
N ASN A 94 -12.20 0.19 6.11
CA ASN A 94 -12.77 0.26 4.77
C ASN A 94 -13.45 1.63 4.56
N LEU A 95 -12.95 2.40 3.60
CA LEU A 95 -13.41 3.73 3.29
C LEU A 95 -14.69 3.75 2.43
N ALA A 96 -14.98 2.70 1.68
CA ALA A 96 -16.13 2.62 0.76
C ALA A 96 -17.48 2.94 1.44
N LYS A 97 -17.58 2.74 2.76
CA LYS A 97 -18.76 3.09 3.57
C LYS A 97 -18.96 4.62 3.72
N TYR A 98 -17.95 5.43 3.42
CA TYR A 98 -17.92 6.88 3.72
C TYR A 98 -17.73 7.70 2.44
N SER A 99 -18.45 7.35 1.38
CA SER A 99 -18.32 7.91 0.03
C SER A 99 -18.64 9.40 -0.09
N ASP A 100 -19.42 9.99 0.85
CA ASP A 100 -19.88 11.40 0.73
C ASP A 100 -18.74 12.41 0.92
N ASP A 101 -17.83 12.20 1.89
CA ASP A 101 -16.59 12.97 2.05
C ASP A 101 -15.48 12.10 2.65
N PRO A 102 -14.76 11.33 1.81
CA PRO A 102 -13.68 10.46 2.25
C PRO A 102 -12.54 11.23 2.92
N VAL A 103 -12.25 12.44 2.45
CA VAL A 103 -11.19 13.30 3.00
C VAL A 103 -11.50 13.69 4.44
N GLN A 104 -12.73 14.17 4.70
CA GLN A 104 -13.13 14.55 6.06
C GLN A 104 -13.15 13.35 7.00
N HIS A 105 -13.55 12.17 6.48
CA HIS A 105 -13.50 10.94 7.28
C HIS A 105 -12.07 10.59 7.68
N ILE A 106 -11.10 10.62 6.74
CA ILE A 106 -9.68 10.40 7.02
C ILE A 106 -9.15 11.39 8.07
N ILE A 107 -9.51 12.68 7.95
CA ILE A 107 -9.16 13.69 8.96
C ILE A 107 -9.71 13.32 10.35
N ASN A 108 -10.95 12.81 10.43
CA ASN A 108 -11.52 12.39 11.70
C ASN A 108 -10.85 11.15 12.29
N LEU A 109 -10.34 10.21 11.46
CA LEU A 109 -9.57 9.05 11.93
C LEU A 109 -8.29 9.47 12.65
N SER A 110 -7.68 10.61 12.31
CA SER A 110 -6.48 11.11 13.00
C SER A 110 -6.68 11.42 14.49
N LYS A 111 -7.94 11.60 14.91
CA LYS A 111 -8.30 11.82 16.32
C LYS A 111 -8.41 10.49 17.11
N LYS A 112 -8.47 9.37 16.40
CA LYS A 112 -8.75 8.04 16.96
C LYS A 112 -7.53 7.13 16.98
N TYR A 113 -6.69 7.21 15.96
CA TYR A 113 -5.54 6.34 15.77
C TYR A 113 -4.22 7.07 15.99
N SER A 114 -3.14 6.30 16.13
CA SER A 114 -1.78 6.82 16.35
C SER A 114 -1.12 7.27 15.07
N GLY A 115 -1.45 6.64 13.95
CA GLY A 115 -0.98 6.94 12.62
C GLY A 115 -1.90 6.35 11.57
N ILE A 116 -1.78 6.80 10.33
CA ILE A 116 -2.61 6.35 9.22
C ILE A 116 -1.75 6.00 8.02
N CYS A 117 -1.96 4.82 7.44
CA CYS A 117 -1.46 4.39 6.14
C CYS A 117 -2.63 4.40 5.15
N LEU A 118 -2.51 5.13 4.05
CA LEU A 118 -3.54 5.25 3.02
C LEU A 118 -3.17 4.41 1.80
N PHE A 119 -3.96 3.38 1.49
CA PHE A 119 -3.94 2.72 0.19
C PHE A 119 -5.19 3.12 -0.60
N LEU A 120 -5.12 4.27 -1.25
CA LEU A 120 -6.22 4.92 -1.98
C LEU A 120 -5.69 5.44 -3.32
N PRO A 121 -5.52 4.56 -4.33
CA PRO A 121 -4.89 4.91 -5.61
C PRO A 121 -5.64 5.98 -6.41
N ASN A 122 -6.92 6.18 -6.13
CA ASN A 122 -7.80 7.13 -6.84
C ASN A 122 -7.88 8.51 -6.17
N LEU A 123 -7.18 8.73 -5.03
CA LEU A 123 -7.13 10.06 -4.43
C LEU A 123 -6.32 11.03 -5.28
N GLU A 124 -6.90 12.19 -5.53
CA GLU A 124 -6.23 13.26 -6.27
C GLU A 124 -5.27 14.07 -5.40
N LYS A 125 -4.37 14.79 -6.04
CA LYS A 125 -3.41 15.68 -5.36
C LYS A 125 -4.11 16.70 -4.44
N ILE A 126 -5.29 17.16 -4.82
CA ILE A 126 -6.06 18.13 -4.02
C ILE A 126 -6.53 17.50 -2.70
N ASP A 127 -6.93 16.23 -2.73
CA ASP A 127 -7.39 15.51 -1.55
C ASP A 127 -6.26 15.30 -0.54
N TYR A 128 -5.09 14.88 -1.02
CA TYR A 128 -3.89 14.78 -0.19
C TYR A 128 -3.50 16.13 0.46
N LYS A 129 -3.66 17.26 -0.27
CA LYS A 129 -3.44 18.60 0.31
C LYS A 129 -4.47 18.92 1.39
N ARG A 130 -5.76 18.64 1.16
CA ARG A 130 -6.84 18.84 2.14
C ARG A 130 -6.59 17.98 3.39
N ILE A 131 -6.22 16.72 3.21
CA ILE A 131 -5.86 15.81 4.31
C ILE A 131 -4.71 16.42 5.12
N ARG A 132 -3.59 16.78 4.47
CA ARG A 132 -2.42 17.35 5.16
C ARG A 132 -2.75 18.65 5.91
N GLN A 133 -3.57 19.53 5.32
CA GLN A 133 -4.04 20.74 5.99
C GLN A 133 -4.90 20.44 7.22
N GLY A 134 -5.79 19.44 7.12
CA GLY A 134 -6.69 19.06 8.21
C GLY A 134 -6.01 18.33 9.36
N VAL A 135 -4.94 17.55 9.08
CA VAL A 135 -4.24 16.77 10.12
C VAL A 135 -2.93 17.43 10.61
N GLY A 136 -2.42 18.47 9.93
CA GLY A 136 -1.19 19.17 10.31
C GLY A 136 0.05 18.24 10.30
N LYS A 137 0.75 18.12 11.43
CA LYS A 137 1.94 17.27 11.62
C LYS A 137 1.63 15.82 11.99
N TYR A 138 0.37 15.43 11.98
CA TYR A 138 -0.04 14.07 12.35
C TYR A 138 0.62 13.01 11.44
N PRO A 139 1.05 11.84 12.01
CA PRO A 139 1.66 10.75 11.25
C PRO A 139 0.69 10.12 10.24
N ILE A 140 0.89 10.42 8.96
CA ILE A 140 0.09 9.89 7.86
C ILE A 140 0.97 9.70 6.64
N ILE A 141 0.88 8.54 6.00
CA ILE A 141 1.61 8.18 4.80
C ILE A 141 0.67 7.66 3.72
N SER A 142 1.10 7.78 2.46
CA SER A 142 0.48 7.10 1.32
C SER A 142 1.24 5.81 0.99
N LEU A 143 0.50 4.77 0.65
CA LEU A 143 1.04 3.52 0.09
C LEU A 143 0.94 3.50 -1.44
N SER A 144 0.19 4.43 -2.02
CA SER A 144 0.13 4.64 -3.47
C SER A 144 1.10 5.74 -3.89
N PRO A 145 1.85 5.57 -4.99
CA PRO A 145 2.77 6.58 -5.47
C PRO A 145 2.04 7.86 -5.89
N MET A 146 2.73 8.99 -5.83
CA MET A 146 2.21 10.29 -6.25
C MET A 146 3.26 11.02 -7.08
N LYS A 147 2.86 11.66 -8.18
CA LYS A 147 3.78 12.45 -9.02
C LYS A 147 4.45 13.61 -8.27
N ASN A 148 3.78 14.19 -7.26
CA ASN A 148 4.31 15.26 -6.42
C ASN A 148 3.78 15.03 -4.99
N PRO A 149 4.42 14.20 -4.18
CA PRO A 149 3.93 13.81 -2.87
C PRO A 149 3.80 15.02 -1.93
N THR A 150 2.63 15.14 -1.30
CA THR A 150 2.33 16.13 -0.25
C THR A 150 2.41 15.53 1.14
N ILE A 151 2.41 14.22 1.24
CA ILE A 151 2.66 13.41 2.44
C ILE A 151 3.74 12.39 2.14
N ASP A 152 4.32 11.81 3.20
CA ASP A 152 5.30 10.73 3.03
C ASP A 152 4.67 9.55 2.31
N THR A 153 5.46 8.92 1.45
CA THR A 153 4.98 7.83 0.59
C THR A 153 5.92 6.63 0.71
N VAL A 154 5.33 5.45 0.91
CA VAL A 154 6.00 4.15 0.85
C VAL A 154 5.27 3.31 -0.18
N SER A 155 5.93 2.95 -1.27
CA SER A 155 5.29 2.31 -2.40
C SER A 155 6.26 1.37 -3.11
N PHE A 156 5.75 0.45 -3.91
CA PHE A 156 6.58 -0.37 -4.79
C PHE A 156 7.13 0.45 -5.95
N ASP A 157 8.30 0.04 -6.46
CA ASP A 157 8.89 0.62 -7.67
C ASP A 157 8.18 0.09 -8.93
N SER A 158 6.96 0.59 -9.12
CA SER A 158 6.09 0.20 -10.22
C SER A 158 6.69 0.53 -11.60
N TYR A 159 7.49 1.59 -11.70
CA TYR A 159 8.15 1.98 -12.94
C TYR A 159 9.22 0.96 -13.33
N SER A 160 10.14 0.64 -12.41
CA SER A 160 11.18 -0.37 -12.66
C SER A 160 10.59 -1.74 -12.96
N GLY A 161 9.47 -2.11 -12.33
CA GLY A 161 8.79 -3.37 -12.64
C GLY A 161 8.29 -3.44 -14.09
N GLY A 162 7.62 -2.39 -14.58
CA GLY A 162 7.21 -2.32 -15.99
C GLY A 162 8.40 -2.36 -16.95
N TYR A 163 9.46 -1.62 -16.64
CA TYR A 163 10.69 -1.61 -17.43
C TYR A 163 11.35 -3.02 -17.50
N MET A 164 11.42 -3.72 -16.37
CA MET A 164 11.96 -5.08 -16.32
C MET A 164 11.18 -6.08 -17.17
N ILE A 165 9.84 -5.96 -17.23
CA ILE A 165 9.03 -6.82 -18.11
C ILE A 165 9.36 -6.59 -19.58
N ALA A 166 9.45 -5.33 -20.03
CA ALA A 166 9.80 -5.03 -21.41
C ALA A 166 11.21 -5.54 -21.76
N LYS A 167 12.16 -5.36 -20.84
CA LYS A 167 13.53 -5.89 -20.98
C LYS A 167 13.54 -7.41 -21.08
N HIS A 168 12.78 -8.11 -20.22
CA HIS A 168 12.64 -9.57 -20.27
C HIS A 168 12.09 -10.04 -21.62
N PHE A 169 11.10 -9.38 -22.17
CA PHE A 169 10.56 -9.71 -23.49
C PHE A 169 11.58 -9.46 -24.63
N GLU A 170 12.39 -8.40 -24.55
CA GLU A 170 13.50 -8.14 -25.48
C GLU A 170 14.53 -9.27 -25.42
N GLU A 171 14.92 -9.71 -24.22
CA GLU A 171 15.87 -10.81 -23.98
C GLU A 171 15.38 -12.15 -24.56
N LEU A 172 14.06 -12.34 -24.65
CA LEU A 172 13.43 -13.46 -25.35
C LEU A 172 13.30 -13.24 -26.87
N ASN A 173 13.90 -12.18 -27.43
CA ASN A 173 13.91 -11.82 -28.84
C ASN A 173 12.54 -11.43 -29.42
N TYR A 174 11.56 -11.02 -28.60
CA TYR A 174 10.33 -10.42 -29.10
C TYR A 174 10.60 -8.98 -29.56
N LYS A 175 9.91 -8.55 -30.62
CA LYS A 175 10.01 -7.21 -31.18
C LYS A 175 8.67 -6.46 -31.15
N ASN A 176 7.58 -7.19 -31.09
CA ASN A 176 6.24 -6.67 -30.99
C ASN A 176 5.72 -6.84 -29.55
N PHE A 177 5.31 -5.74 -28.97
CA PHE A 177 4.84 -5.69 -27.59
C PHE A 177 3.38 -5.26 -27.54
N GLY A 178 2.65 -5.85 -26.62
CA GLY A 178 1.31 -5.43 -26.27
C GLY A 178 1.21 -5.08 -24.78
N ILE A 179 0.26 -4.23 -24.43
CA ILE A 179 -0.02 -3.89 -23.04
C ILE A 179 -1.52 -3.86 -22.77
N ILE A 180 -1.92 -4.46 -21.64
CA ILE A 180 -3.23 -4.25 -21.05
C ILE A 180 -2.99 -3.34 -19.84
N SER A 181 -3.25 -2.03 -20.04
CA SER A 181 -3.02 -1.02 -19.01
C SER A 181 -4.09 -1.11 -17.91
N GLY A 182 -3.76 -0.61 -16.72
CA GLY A 182 -4.77 -0.42 -15.67
C GLY A 182 -5.51 0.92 -15.83
N PRO A 183 -6.34 1.29 -14.82
CA PRO A 183 -7.06 2.57 -14.82
C PRO A 183 -6.11 3.76 -14.99
N GLY A 184 -6.48 4.70 -15.84
CA GLY A 184 -5.61 5.83 -16.16
C GLY A 184 -5.44 6.87 -15.03
N ASP A 185 -6.30 6.83 -14.03
CA ASP A 185 -6.26 7.61 -12.79
C ASP A 185 -5.46 6.93 -11.67
N ALA A 186 -5.25 5.61 -11.75
CA ALA A 186 -4.40 4.88 -10.82
C ALA A 186 -2.91 5.12 -11.14
N VAL A 187 -2.21 5.83 -10.27
CA VAL A 187 -0.81 6.23 -10.49
C VAL A 187 0.12 5.03 -10.63
N ASP A 188 -0.13 3.93 -9.91
CA ASP A 188 0.61 2.67 -10.05
C ASP A 188 0.51 2.13 -11.48
N ALA A 189 -0.69 2.10 -12.07
CA ALA A 189 -0.91 1.69 -13.46
C ALA A 189 -0.12 2.54 -14.45
N VAL A 190 -0.15 3.86 -14.23
CA VAL A 190 0.60 4.83 -15.08
C VAL A 190 2.10 4.58 -14.98
N PHE A 191 2.65 4.32 -13.79
CA PHE A 191 4.08 4.05 -13.63
C PHE A 191 4.48 2.71 -14.24
N ARG A 192 3.71 1.64 -14.05
CA ARG A 192 3.93 0.33 -14.68
C ARG A 192 3.99 0.46 -16.21
N LYS A 193 2.98 1.15 -16.78
CA LYS A 193 2.93 1.43 -18.24
C LYS A 193 4.12 2.27 -18.70
N ASN A 194 4.45 3.35 -18.00
CA ASN A 194 5.54 4.25 -18.42
C ASN A 194 6.88 3.50 -18.45
N GLY A 195 7.21 2.72 -17.41
CA GLY A 195 8.43 1.92 -17.41
C GLY A 195 8.50 0.96 -18.59
N PHE A 196 7.39 0.26 -18.88
CA PHE A 196 7.30 -0.65 -20.02
C PHE A 196 7.49 0.06 -21.37
N VAL A 197 6.81 1.18 -21.57
CA VAL A 197 6.86 1.96 -22.82
C VAL A 197 8.20 2.65 -23.00
N ASP A 198 8.81 3.15 -21.93
CA ASP A 198 10.11 3.84 -22.00
C ASP A 198 11.21 2.87 -22.47
N HIS A 199 11.24 1.62 -21.95
CA HIS A 199 12.17 0.62 -22.46
C HIS A 199 11.99 0.36 -23.96
N ILE A 200 10.74 0.26 -24.45
CA ILE A 200 10.46 0.07 -25.88
C ILE A 200 10.99 1.26 -26.68
N ASN A 201 10.74 2.48 -26.21
CA ASN A 201 11.13 3.72 -26.93
C ASN A 201 12.65 3.96 -26.96
N GLU A 202 13.41 3.36 -26.04
CA GLU A 202 14.89 3.41 -26.06
C GLU A 202 15.50 2.60 -27.21
N LYS A 203 14.74 1.74 -27.85
CA LYS A 203 15.19 0.79 -28.88
C LYS A 203 14.49 1.06 -30.21
N LYS A 204 15.25 1.06 -31.32
CA LYS A 204 14.71 1.35 -32.65
C LYS A 204 13.90 0.20 -33.26
N ASP A 205 14.12 -1.01 -32.78
CA ASP A 205 13.57 -2.23 -33.36
C ASP A 205 12.47 -2.87 -32.50
N LEU A 206 12.09 -2.22 -31.39
CA LEU A 206 10.95 -2.60 -30.55
C LEU A 206 9.73 -1.75 -30.88
N ASN A 207 8.56 -2.37 -30.87
CA ASN A 207 7.32 -1.70 -31.27
C ASN A 207 6.20 -2.05 -30.28
N LEU A 208 5.53 -1.02 -29.74
CA LEU A 208 4.25 -1.20 -29.07
C LEU A 208 3.15 -1.27 -30.14
N VAL A 209 2.70 -2.49 -30.48
CA VAL A 209 1.76 -2.73 -31.60
C VAL A 209 0.32 -2.85 -31.14
N TRP A 210 0.08 -3.03 -29.84
CA TRP A 210 -1.26 -3.19 -29.29
C TRP A 210 -1.32 -2.63 -27.86
N GLU A 211 -2.40 -1.89 -27.59
CA GLU A 211 -2.75 -1.41 -26.26
C GLU A 211 -4.24 -1.59 -26.00
N TYR A 212 -4.59 -2.14 -24.84
CA TYR A 212 -5.94 -2.19 -24.33
C TYR A 212 -6.05 -1.47 -22.99
N LYS A 213 -7.08 -0.65 -22.82
CA LYS A 213 -7.36 0.05 -21.55
C LYS A 213 -8.14 -0.86 -20.63
N GLY A 214 -7.48 -1.39 -19.62
CA GLY A 214 -8.11 -2.20 -18.57
C GLY A 214 -8.44 -1.40 -17.31
N ASP A 215 -9.00 -2.12 -16.34
CA ASP A 215 -9.43 -1.59 -15.04
C ASP A 215 -8.92 -2.43 -13.86
N PHE A 216 -7.91 -3.28 -14.10
CA PHE A 216 -7.37 -4.27 -13.17
C PHE A 216 -8.27 -5.48 -12.88
N SER A 217 -9.46 -5.56 -13.44
CA SER A 217 -10.34 -6.70 -13.28
C SER A 217 -9.99 -7.87 -14.22
N SER A 218 -10.36 -9.08 -13.83
CA SER A 218 -10.30 -10.26 -14.68
C SER A 218 -11.25 -10.15 -15.88
N GLU A 219 -12.38 -9.45 -15.73
CA GLU A 219 -13.32 -9.22 -16.82
C GLU A 219 -12.72 -8.34 -17.92
N SER A 220 -12.02 -7.25 -17.52
CA SER A 220 -11.31 -6.43 -18.50
C SER A 220 -10.20 -7.20 -19.22
N GLY A 221 -9.58 -8.18 -18.55
CA GLY A 221 -8.65 -9.12 -19.19
C GLY A 221 -9.32 -10.00 -20.25
N ARG A 222 -10.51 -10.52 -19.97
CA ARG A 222 -11.33 -11.28 -20.93
C ARG A 222 -11.68 -10.43 -22.17
N GLU A 223 -12.11 -9.20 -21.95
CA GLU A 223 -12.44 -8.26 -23.04
C GLU A 223 -11.19 -7.88 -23.86
N ALA A 224 -10.07 -7.68 -23.21
CA ALA A 224 -8.79 -7.42 -23.86
C ALA A 224 -8.39 -8.57 -24.79
N PHE A 225 -8.62 -9.84 -24.39
CA PHE A 225 -8.36 -10.98 -25.27
C PHE A 225 -9.27 -10.97 -26.50
N ILE A 226 -10.54 -10.64 -26.37
CA ILE A 226 -11.48 -10.54 -27.51
C ILE A 226 -11.00 -9.45 -28.50
N ASP A 227 -10.61 -8.27 -28.00
CA ASP A 227 -10.05 -7.21 -28.85
C ASP A 227 -8.76 -7.65 -29.53
N TYR A 228 -7.83 -8.24 -28.77
CA TYR A 228 -6.56 -8.76 -29.32
C TYR A 228 -6.78 -9.75 -30.45
N LYS A 229 -7.68 -10.71 -30.26
CA LYS A 229 -7.98 -11.75 -31.26
C LYS A 229 -8.46 -11.15 -32.60
N HIS A 230 -9.20 -10.06 -32.56
CA HIS A 230 -9.64 -9.35 -33.78
C HIS A 230 -8.54 -8.61 -34.51
N LYS A 231 -7.40 -8.32 -33.86
CA LYS A 231 -6.26 -7.60 -34.48
C LYS A 231 -5.38 -8.52 -35.34
N ASN A 232 -5.49 -9.85 -35.20
CA ASN A 232 -4.67 -10.83 -35.92
C ASN A 232 -3.15 -10.55 -35.81
N ILE A 233 -2.69 -10.15 -34.63
CA ILE A 233 -1.27 -9.90 -34.35
C ILE A 233 -0.63 -11.22 -33.93
N SER A 234 0.51 -11.56 -34.56
CA SER A 234 1.29 -12.75 -34.22
C SER A 234 2.65 -12.36 -33.66
N ASN A 235 3.30 -13.29 -32.99
CA ASN A 235 4.64 -13.09 -32.38
C ASN A 235 4.71 -11.83 -31.51
N ILE A 236 3.86 -11.78 -30.50
CA ILE A 236 3.71 -10.66 -29.57
C ILE A 236 4.01 -11.09 -28.14
N ALA A 237 4.65 -10.20 -27.37
CA ALA A 237 4.79 -10.32 -25.94
C ALA A 237 3.84 -9.32 -25.24
N ILE A 238 3.00 -9.79 -24.34
CA ILE A 238 1.92 -9.02 -23.73
C ILE A 238 2.21 -8.79 -22.25
N PHE A 239 2.17 -7.52 -21.84
CA PHE A 239 2.22 -7.12 -20.44
C PHE A 239 0.82 -6.75 -19.95
N GLY A 240 0.32 -7.48 -18.95
CA GLY A 240 -0.85 -7.04 -18.18
C GLY A 240 -0.39 -6.28 -16.94
N CYS A 241 -0.91 -5.07 -16.74
CA CYS A 241 -0.49 -4.22 -15.64
C CYS A 241 -0.82 -4.77 -14.23
N ASN A 242 -1.56 -5.88 -14.14
CA ASN A 242 -1.71 -6.70 -12.94
C ASN A 242 -2.05 -8.16 -13.28
N ASP A 243 -1.91 -9.05 -12.31
CA ASP A 243 -2.12 -10.48 -12.49
C ASP A 243 -3.58 -10.85 -12.75
N HIS A 244 -4.54 -10.16 -12.11
CA HIS A 244 -5.97 -10.44 -12.34
C HIS A 244 -6.38 -10.21 -13.80
N THR A 245 -5.88 -9.15 -14.42
CA THR A 245 -6.10 -8.89 -15.84
C THR A 245 -5.47 -9.97 -16.71
N CYS A 246 -4.22 -10.39 -16.38
CA CYS A 246 -3.56 -11.50 -17.08
C CYS A 246 -4.36 -12.81 -16.95
N PHE A 247 -4.88 -13.10 -15.75
CA PHE A 247 -5.71 -14.28 -15.52
C PHE A 247 -6.93 -14.31 -16.42
N GLY A 248 -7.69 -13.20 -16.51
CA GLY A 248 -8.86 -13.11 -17.39
C GLY A 248 -8.50 -13.27 -18.87
N PHE A 249 -7.40 -12.66 -19.31
CA PHE A 249 -6.88 -12.77 -20.65
C PHE A 249 -6.47 -14.22 -20.99
N MET A 250 -5.63 -14.83 -20.15
CA MET A 250 -5.14 -16.20 -20.34
C MET A 250 -6.27 -17.23 -20.35
N LYS A 251 -7.22 -17.09 -19.40
CA LYS A 251 -8.39 -17.99 -19.34
C LYS A 251 -9.18 -17.96 -20.64
N SER A 252 -9.51 -16.77 -21.15
CA SER A 252 -10.24 -16.61 -22.41
C SER A 252 -9.44 -17.11 -23.61
N ALA A 253 -8.13 -16.93 -23.60
CA ALA A 253 -7.24 -17.44 -24.64
C ALA A 253 -7.26 -18.97 -24.69
N LEU A 254 -7.10 -19.64 -23.56
CA LEU A 254 -7.13 -21.10 -23.46
C LEU A 254 -8.49 -21.68 -23.85
N GLU A 255 -9.59 -21.06 -23.39
CA GLU A 255 -10.97 -21.45 -23.77
C GLU A 255 -11.21 -21.32 -25.29
N SER A 256 -10.50 -20.40 -25.95
CA SER A 256 -10.57 -20.23 -27.42
C SER A 256 -9.64 -21.17 -28.20
N GLY A 257 -8.86 -22.01 -27.52
CA GLY A 257 -7.91 -22.95 -28.11
C GLY A 257 -6.51 -22.38 -28.37
N SER A 258 -6.21 -21.16 -27.88
CA SER A 258 -4.85 -20.59 -27.96
C SER A 258 -3.89 -21.34 -27.05
N GLN A 259 -2.61 -21.41 -27.46
CA GLN A 259 -1.54 -22.05 -26.71
C GLN A 259 -0.56 -21.01 -26.18
N ILE A 260 -0.38 -20.98 -24.85
CA ILE A 260 0.58 -20.10 -24.16
C ILE A 260 1.73 -20.99 -23.66
N PRO A 261 2.99 -20.69 -23.98
CA PRO A 261 3.55 -19.47 -24.58
C PRO A 261 3.67 -19.46 -26.11
N LYS A 262 3.13 -20.45 -26.84
CA LYS A 262 3.39 -20.68 -28.26
C LYS A 262 2.83 -19.58 -29.18
N ASP A 263 1.57 -19.15 -28.97
CA ASP A 263 0.91 -18.17 -29.82
C ASP A 263 1.28 -16.74 -29.41
N PHE A 264 1.50 -16.54 -28.13
CA PHE A 264 2.01 -15.31 -27.51
C PHE A 264 2.57 -15.63 -26.13
N ILE A 265 3.44 -14.76 -25.61
CA ILE A 265 3.86 -14.79 -24.22
C ILE A 265 3.14 -13.68 -23.43
N ILE A 266 2.96 -13.91 -22.13
CA ILE A 266 2.30 -12.94 -21.25
C ILE A 266 2.98 -12.90 -19.88
N ALA A 267 3.11 -11.67 -19.32
CA ALA A 267 3.58 -11.45 -17.97
C ALA A 267 2.67 -10.44 -17.23
N GLY A 268 2.59 -10.60 -15.92
CA GLY A 268 1.76 -9.81 -15.03
C GLY A 268 2.55 -8.97 -14.04
N PHE A 269 1.84 -8.47 -13.03
CA PHE A 269 2.36 -7.68 -11.93
C PHE A 269 1.57 -8.00 -10.66
N ASP A 270 2.21 -8.06 -9.50
CA ASP A 270 1.81 -8.30 -8.12
C ASP A 270 2.27 -9.67 -7.58
N ASN A 271 2.47 -10.68 -8.43
CA ASN A 271 2.85 -12.06 -8.10
C ASN A 271 1.92 -12.71 -7.07
N LEU A 272 0.62 -12.68 -7.38
CA LEU A 272 -0.41 -13.30 -6.55
C LEU A 272 -0.33 -14.83 -6.57
N SER A 273 -0.87 -15.51 -5.56
CA SER A 273 -0.68 -16.97 -5.38
C SER A 273 -1.17 -17.80 -6.57
N PHE A 274 -2.19 -17.36 -7.28
CA PHE A 274 -2.68 -18.07 -8.47
C PHE A 274 -1.68 -18.06 -9.64
N CYS A 275 -0.67 -17.19 -9.64
CA CYS A 275 0.38 -17.21 -10.66
C CYS A 275 1.11 -18.55 -10.73
N GLU A 276 1.22 -19.26 -9.60
CA GLU A 276 1.87 -20.57 -9.47
C GLU A 276 0.92 -21.74 -9.70
N THR A 277 -0.38 -21.52 -9.56
CA THR A 277 -1.39 -22.59 -9.63
C THR A 277 -2.16 -22.64 -10.94
N PHE A 278 -2.11 -21.57 -11.72
CA PHE A 278 -2.71 -21.52 -13.05
C PHE A 278 -1.82 -22.22 -14.08
N THR A 279 -2.39 -22.81 -15.13
CA THR A 279 -1.62 -23.47 -16.19
C THR A 279 -1.87 -22.79 -17.54
N PRO A 280 -0.80 -22.25 -18.20
CA PRO A 280 0.59 -22.16 -17.74
C PRO A 280 0.75 -21.18 -16.57
N GLU A 281 1.77 -21.42 -15.72
CA GLU A 281 2.12 -20.53 -14.60
C GLU A 281 2.52 -19.14 -15.10
N LEU A 282 2.00 -18.08 -14.46
CA LEU A 282 2.19 -16.71 -14.91
C LEU A 282 3.51 -16.12 -14.42
N THR A 283 4.36 -15.69 -15.36
CA THR A 283 5.49 -14.79 -15.09
C THR A 283 4.94 -13.47 -14.57
N SER A 284 5.46 -12.99 -13.44
CA SER A 284 4.94 -11.75 -12.83
C SER A 284 6.02 -10.98 -12.08
N VAL A 285 5.83 -9.67 -11.97
CA VAL A 285 6.64 -8.82 -11.07
C VAL A 285 6.15 -9.01 -9.65
N ALA A 286 7.05 -9.46 -8.77
CA ALA A 286 6.74 -9.69 -7.37
C ALA A 286 6.71 -8.41 -6.55
N THR A 287 5.65 -8.25 -5.75
CA THR A 287 5.49 -7.21 -4.75
C THR A 287 5.50 -7.84 -3.35
N ASP A 288 6.48 -7.48 -2.54
CA ASP A 288 6.60 -8.00 -1.18
C ASP A 288 5.78 -7.15 -0.19
N PHE A 289 4.56 -7.60 0.10
CA PHE A 289 3.65 -6.90 1.02
C PHE A 289 4.15 -6.92 2.47
N ASP A 290 4.96 -7.89 2.88
CA ASP A 290 5.55 -7.92 4.22
C ASP A 290 6.61 -6.81 4.35
N ILE A 291 7.42 -6.59 3.32
CA ILE A 291 8.36 -5.46 3.27
C ILE A 291 7.61 -4.13 3.25
N LEU A 292 6.51 -4.02 2.49
CA LEU A 292 5.66 -2.83 2.46
C LEU A 292 5.11 -2.51 3.85
N GLY A 293 4.48 -3.49 4.50
CA GLY A 293 3.92 -3.35 5.85
C GLY A 293 4.98 -2.95 6.87
N LYS A 294 6.13 -3.63 6.87
CA LYS A 294 7.25 -3.34 7.77
C LYS A 294 7.79 -1.91 7.58
N ARG A 295 7.97 -1.47 6.33
CA ARG A 295 8.45 -0.15 6.01
C ARG A 295 7.44 0.93 6.40
N ALA A 296 6.16 0.70 6.11
CA ALA A 296 5.07 1.61 6.43
C ALA A 296 4.91 1.81 7.95
N ILE A 297 4.85 0.71 8.72
CA ILE A 297 4.75 0.74 10.18
C ILE A 297 5.94 1.51 10.77
N ARG A 298 7.16 1.15 10.37
CA ARG A 298 8.37 1.83 10.86
C ARG A 298 8.40 3.32 10.53
N THR A 299 7.91 3.72 9.36
CA THR A 299 7.82 5.13 8.98
C THR A 299 6.86 5.88 9.91
N ILE A 300 5.68 5.31 10.20
CA ILE A 300 4.72 5.89 11.16
C ILE A 300 5.32 5.97 12.57
N GLU A 301 5.96 4.90 13.06
CA GLU A 301 6.62 4.86 14.37
C GLU A 301 7.68 5.96 14.50
N ASN A 302 8.50 6.15 13.48
CA ASN A 302 9.49 7.22 13.44
C ASN A 302 8.84 8.61 13.49
N MET A 303 7.76 8.83 12.72
CA MET A 303 7.02 10.11 12.73
C MET A 303 6.35 10.39 14.08
N VAL A 304 5.94 9.36 14.81
CA VAL A 304 5.37 9.48 16.16
C VAL A 304 6.46 9.88 17.15
N ASN A 305 7.63 9.24 17.07
CA ASN A 305 8.74 9.44 18.01
C ASN A 305 9.50 10.75 17.76
N ASP A 306 9.65 11.13 16.48
CA ASP A 306 10.35 12.37 16.09
C ASP A 306 9.42 13.33 15.34
N SER A 307 8.67 14.11 16.10
CA SER A 307 7.68 15.05 15.55
C SER A 307 8.26 16.39 15.08
N ASN A 308 9.58 16.58 15.11
CA ASN A 308 10.20 17.86 14.80
C ASN A 308 10.52 18.05 13.31
N GLU A 309 10.75 16.98 12.57
CA GLU A 309 11.02 17.05 11.14
C GLU A 309 9.82 16.56 10.31
N ILE A 310 9.29 17.45 9.47
CA ILE A 310 8.44 17.05 8.35
C ILE A 310 9.37 16.74 7.18
N ILE A 311 9.96 15.56 7.18
CA ILE A 311 10.71 15.06 6.03
C ILE A 311 9.68 14.42 5.10
N ARG A 312 9.46 15.03 3.95
CA ARG A 312 8.68 14.40 2.88
C ARG A 312 9.56 13.35 2.24
N GLN A 313 9.42 12.10 2.69
CA GLN A 313 10.15 10.96 2.14
C GLN A 313 9.31 10.25 1.09
N PHE A 314 9.96 9.91 -0.02
CA PHE A 314 9.45 8.94 -0.97
C PHE A 314 10.33 7.69 -0.88
N SER A 315 9.79 6.62 -0.29
CA SER A 315 10.48 5.34 -0.11
C SER A 315 9.95 4.34 -1.13
N MET A 316 10.76 3.99 -2.11
CA MET A 316 10.44 2.94 -3.07
C MET A 316 10.96 1.59 -2.57
N ILE A 317 10.12 0.57 -2.68
CA ILE A 317 10.46 -0.83 -2.41
C ILE A 317 10.81 -1.48 -3.74
N PRO A 318 12.03 -2.01 -3.88
CA PRO A 318 12.43 -2.73 -5.09
C PRO A 318 11.49 -3.89 -5.36
N VAL A 319 11.29 -4.18 -6.63
CA VAL A 319 10.53 -5.32 -7.11
C VAL A 319 11.43 -6.23 -7.95
N GLU A 320 11.02 -7.47 -8.15
CA GLU A 320 11.74 -8.45 -8.96
C GLU A 320 10.79 -9.20 -9.90
N ILE A 321 11.29 -9.72 -10.99
CA ILE A 321 10.51 -10.55 -11.91
C ILE A 321 10.67 -12.03 -11.56
N ILE A 322 9.55 -12.72 -11.37
CA ILE A 322 9.49 -14.16 -11.19
C ILE A 322 9.10 -14.80 -12.52
N ILE A 323 10.08 -15.43 -13.15
CA ILE A 323 9.92 -16.02 -14.49
C ILE A 323 9.27 -17.40 -14.36
N ARG A 324 8.19 -17.63 -15.13
CA ARG A 324 7.44 -18.89 -15.18
C ARG A 324 7.07 -19.29 -16.61
N SER A 325 6.29 -20.36 -16.74
CA SER A 325 6.01 -21.01 -18.03
C SER A 325 5.22 -20.15 -19.03
N SER A 326 4.54 -19.08 -18.61
CA SER A 326 3.84 -18.18 -19.55
C SER A 326 4.78 -17.36 -20.46
N THR A 327 6.09 -17.33 -20.13
CA THR A 327 7.14 -16.68 -20.95
C THR A 327 8.33 -17.60 -21.26
N GLN A 328 8.35 -18.85 -20.77
CA GLN A 328 9.38 -19.85 -21.08
C GLN A 328 8.93 -20.71 -22.27
N THR A 329 9.64 -20.66 -23.37
CA THR A 329 9.41 -21.46 -24.60
C THR A 329 10.24 -22.73 -24.63
#